data_6089eaec7fac98c3438af54e5b04af29
#
_entry.id   6089eaec7fac98c3438af54e5b04af29
#
_cell.length_a   1.000
_cell.length_b   1.000
_cell.length_c   1.000
_cell.angle_alpha   90.00
_cell.angle_beta   90.00
_cell.angle_gamma   90.00
#
_symmetry.space_group_name_H-M   'P 1'
#
loop_
_entity.id
_entity.type
_entity.pdbx_description
1 polymer ?
#
loop_
_entity_poly.entity_id
_entity_poly.type
_entity_poly.pdbx_seq_one_letter_code
_entity_poly.pdbx_strand_id
1 'polypeptide(L)'
;MPVRHFTASDGARIAFRDSGGTAGPVLLCLSGLTRNSTDFDYLLPHLPQCRVVRMDYRGRGASDWTGAGTYTVPREGRDAVELLDHLGIGRAAVLGTSRGGLVGMMLAAVAHDRLAGLCLNDVGPQLEQTGLARIFDTVGRNPAARTLDEAAQALAAFSTGFEGVPESRWHEEAARHYIETPDGLKINYDPELRQAFLGAVEGDQPDLWPLFDACAGLPLALIRGANSDLLPVAATAEMRHRRPDMIFAEVPGRAHIPFLDEPESVAAIRDWLGRTL
;
A
#
# COMPACT_ATOMS: atom_id res chain seq x y z
N MET A 1 3.96 -13.20 -12.60
CA MET A 1 3.45 -12.27 -13.64
C MET A 1 4.59 -11.38 -14.13
N PRO A 2 4.77 -11.19 -15.46
CA PRO A 2 5.82 -10.32 -15.98
C PRO A 2 5.55 -8.85 -15.64
N VAL A 3 6.63 -8.08 -15.51
CA VAL A 3 6.55 -6.62 -15.40
C VAL A 3 6.23 -6.05 -16.78
N ARG A 4 5.27 -5.14 -16.82
CA ARG A 4 4.87 -4.35 -17.98
C ARG A 4 5.00 -2.89 -17.63
N HIS A 5 4.98 -2.01 -18.64
CA HIS A 5 5.07 -0.57 -18.43
C HIS A 5 4.02 0.16 -19.28
N PHE A 6 3.56 1.29 -18.78
CA PHE A 6 2.89 2.31 -19.58
C PHE A 6 3.63 3.65 -19.41
N THR A 7 3.40 4.57 -20.31
CA THR A 7 3.95 5.92 -20.23
C THR A 7 2.87 6.85 -19.69
N ALA A 8 3.15 7.45 -18.53
CA ALA A 8 2.27 8.43 -17.91
C ALA A 8 2.25 9.75 -18.71
N SER A 9 1.28 10.62 -18.46
CA SER A 9 1.06 11.87 -19.19
C SER A 9 2.23 12.87 -19.13
N ASP A 10 3.13 12.73 -18.15
CA ASP A 10 4.36 13.51 -18.00
C ASP A 10 5.61 12.81 -18.57
N GLY A 11 5.43 11.68 -19.25
CA GLY A 11 6.49 10.93 -19.91
C GLY A 11 7.17 9.88 -19.05
N ALA A 12 6.87 9.78 -17.75
CA ALA A 12 7.44 8.75 -16.87
C ALA A 12 6.94 7.34 -17.25
N ARG A 13 7.85 6.36 -17.23
CA ARG A 13 7.50 4.95 -17.40
C ARG A 13 7.12 4.35 -16.06
N ILE A 14 5.87 3.92 -15.95
CA ILE A 14 5.30 3.34 -14.74
C ILE A 14 5.13 1.84 -14.94
N ALA A 15 5.71 1.07 -14.03
CA ALA A 15 5.66 -0.38 -14.05
C ALA A 15 4.38 -0.92 -13.39
N PHE A 16 3.89 -2.02 -13.92
CA PHE A 16 2.77 -2.75 -13.33
C PHE A 16 2.84 -4.24 -13.65
N ARG A 17 2.08 -5.02 -12.89
CA ARG A 17 1.83 -6.44 -13.11
C ARG A 17 0.33 -6.64 -13.24
N ASP A 18 -0.10 -7.44 -14.20
CA ASP A 18 -1.51 -7.68 -14.50
C ASP A 18 -1.71 -9.19 -14.65
N SER A 19 -2.62 -9.76 -13.86
CA SER A 19 -2.94 -11.18 -13.96
C SER A 19 -3.71 -11.53 -15.25
N GLY A 20 -4.23 -10.51 -15.93
CA GLY A 20 -5.12 -10.72 -17.08
C GLY A 20 -6.48 -11.27 -16.65
N GLY A 21 -7.24 -11.70 -17.64
CA GLY A 21 -8.61 -12.21 -17.45
C GLY A 21 -9.67 -11.12 -17.58
N THR A 22 -10.89 -11.56 -17.87
CA THR A 22 -12.05 -10.67 -18.07
C THR A 22 -13.22 -11.06 -17.17
N ALA A 23 -13.10 -12.16 -16.43
CA ALA A 23 -14.12 -12.63 -15.49
C ALA A 23 -13.83 -12.11 -14.09
N GLY A 24 -14.86 -11.64 -13.40
CA GLY A 24 -14.78 -11.15 -12.03
C GLY A 24 -14.33 -9.68 -11.87
N PRO A 25 -14.26 -9.21 -10.63
CA PRO A 25 -13.89 -7.83 -10.33
C PRO A 25 -12.43 -7.56 -10.70
N VAL A 26 -12.15 -6.32 -11.10
CA VAL A 26 -10.78 -5.83 -11.25
C VAL A 26 -10.33 -5.25 -9.91
N LEU A 27 -9.22 -5.76 -9.39
CA LEU A 27 -8.58 -5.27 -8.19
C LEU A 27 -7.30 -4.52 -8.54
N LEU A 28 -7.26 -3.22 -8.25
CA LEU A 28 -6.04 -2.42 -8.30
C LEU A 28 -5.39 -2.39 -6.92
N CYS A 29 -4.15 -2.87 -6.83
CA CYS A 29 -3.38 -2.90 -5.59
C CYS A 29 -2.35 -1.77 -5.59
N LEU A 30 -2.38 -0.95 -4.54
CA LEU A 30 -1.52 0.20 -4.30
C LEU A 30 -0.73 0.01 -3.02
N SER A 31 0.59 -0.09 -3.13
CA SER A 31 1.49 -0.45 -2.02
C SER A 31 1.76 0.70 -1.05
N GLY A 32 2.54 0.40 0.01
CA GLY A 32 3.04 1.37 0.98
C GLY A 32 4.13 2.29 0.40
N LEU A 33 4.57 3.26 1.21
CA LEU A 33 5.45 4.36 0.82
C LEU A 33 6.73 3.89 0.12
N THR A 34 7.43 2.93 0.69
CA THR A 34 8.72 2.40 0.22
C THR A 34 8.60 1.05 -0.48
N ARG A 35 7.38 0.63 -0.76
CA ARG A 35 7.04 -0.72 -1.21
C ARG A 35 6.71 -0.75 -2.70
N ASN A 36 6.53 -1.94 -3.24
CA ASN A 36 6.24 -2.14 -4.66
C ASN A 36 5.18 -3.24 -4.87
N SER A 37 4.88 -3.56 -6.11
CA SER A 37 3.85 -4.51 -6.51
C SER A 37 4.02 -5.94 -5.95
N THR A 38 5.22 -6.32 -5.50
CA THR A 38 5.46 -7.65 -4.95
C THR A 38 4.90 -7.88 -3.55
N ASP A 39 4.54 -6.81 -2.83
CA ASP A 39 3.90 -6.89 -1.51
C ASP A 39 2.60 -7.71 -1.53
N PHE A 40 1.91 -7.70 -2.66
CA PHE A 40 0.63 -8.40 -2.82
C PHE A 40 0.78 -9.86 -3.28
N ASP A 41 2.01 -10.38 -3.42
CA ASP A 41 2.23 -11.77 -3.84
C ASP A 41 1.62 -12.77 -2.86
N TYR A 42 1.58 -12.44 -1.56
CA TYR A 42 0.96 -13.28 -0.53
C TYR A 42 -0.56 -13.38 -0.69
N LEU A 43 -1.19 -12.32 -1.15
CA LEU A 43 -2.64 -12.25 -1.35
C LEU A 43 -3.10 -13.00 -2.60
N LEU A 44 -2.29 -13.05 -3.66
CA LEU A 44 -2.70 -13.57 -4.97
C LEU A 44 -3.28 -15.00 -4.93
N PRO A 45 -2.70 -15.96 -4.18
CA PRO A 45 -3.24 -17.31 -4.10
C PRO A 45 -4.67 -17.36 -3.57
N HIS A 46 -5.09 -16.34 -2.83
CA HIS A 46 -6.40 -16.24 -2.20
C HIS A 46 -7.47 -15.59 -3.10
N LEU A 47 -7.08 -15.02 -4.26
CA LEU A 47 -7.95 -14.27 -5.17
C LEU A 47 -7.96 -14.83 -6.62
N PRO A 48 -8.15 -16.14 -6.84
CA PRO A 48 -8.03 -16.72 -8.17
C PRO A 48 -9.10 -16.25 -9.17
N GLN A 49 -10.17 -15.60 -8.69
CA GLN A 49 -11.32 -15.16 -9.49
C GLN A 49 -11.24 -13.69 -9.91
N CYS A 50 -10.22 -12.96 -9.42
CA CYS A 50 -10.07 -11.53 -9.69
C CYS A 50 -9.00 -11.29 -10.77
N ARG A 51 -9.23 -10.29 -11.63
CA ARG A 51 -8.13 -9.68 -12.36
C ARG A 51 -7.41 -8.74 -11.42
N VAL A 52 -6.15 -9.05 -11.08
CA VAL A 52 -5.35 -8.25 -10.14
C VAL A 52 -4.31 -7.45 -10.90
N VAL A 53 -4.42 -6.12 -10.81
CA VAL A 53 -3.47 -5.14 -11.35
C VAL A 53 -2.70 -4.55 -10.16
N ARG A 54 -1.37 -4.60 -10.20
CA ARG A 54 -0.48 -4.12 -9.14
C ARG A 54 0.50 -3.13 -9.73
N MET A 55 0.49 -1.91 -9.26
CA MET A 55 1.32 -0.82 -9.77
C MET A 55 2.55 -0.62 -8.87
N ASP A 56 3.70 -0.39 -9.50
CA ASP A 56 4.84 0.22 -8.82
C ASP A 56 4.71 1.74 -8.98
N TYR A 57 4.68 2.48 -7.88
CA TYR A 57 4.73 3.93 -7.96
C TYR A 57 6.04 4.40 -8.59
N ARG A 58 6.04 5.61 -9.14
CA ARG A 58 7.28 6.29 -9.55
C ARG A 58 8.30 6.29 -8.39
N GLY A 59 9.57 6.06 -8.72
CA GLY A 59 10.63 5.94 -7.73
C GLY A 59 10.66 4.61 -6.97
N ARG A 60 9.80 3.62 -7.28
CA ARG A 60 9.76 2.30 -6.62
C ARG A 60 9.75 1.18 -7.64
N GLY A 61 10.25 0.02 -7.22
CA GLY A 61 10.23 -1.19 -8.03
C GLY A 61 10.87 -1.00 -9.40
N ALA A 62 10.12 -1.28 -10.47
CA ALA A 62 10.57 -1.18 -11.85
C ALA A 62 10.10 0.11 -12.57
N SER A 63 9.49 1.05 -11.85
CA SER A 63 9.11 2.36 -12.38
C SER A 63 10.28 3.34 -12.42
N ASP A 64 10.20 4.33 -13.31
CA ASP A 64 11.22 5.38 -13.41
C ASP A 64 11.36 6.18 -12.11
N TRP A 65 12.58 6.61 -11.83
CA TRP A 65 12.91 7.54 -10.76
C TRP A 65 12.76 8.97 -11.31
N THR A 66 11.80 9.71 -10.77
CA THR A 66 11.38 11.02 -11.31
C THR A 66 11.62 12.18 -10.35
N GLY A 67 12.25 11.88 -9.20
CA GLY A 67 12.67 12.88 -8.22
C GLY A 67 11.59 13.26 -7.21
N ALA A 68 12.03 13.79 -6.07
CA ALA A 68 11.23 14.07 -4.87
C ALA A 68 9.95 14.88 -5.14
N GLY A 69 10.02 15.87 -6.04
CA GLY A 69 8.89 16.75 -6.37
C GLY A 69 7.69 16.04 -7.00
N THR A 70 7.87 14.80 -7.45
CA THR A 70 6.81 14.01 -8.09
C THR A 70 6.26 12.88 -7.21
N TYR A 71 6.90 12.56 -6.08
CA TYR A 71 6.49 11.49 -5.15
C TYR A 71 5.39 11.96 -4.21
N THR A 72 4.28 12.39 -4.78
CA THR A 72 3.13 12.95 -4.07
C THR A 72 1.88 12.09 -4.22
N VAL A 73 1.02 12.07 -3.20
CA VAL A 73 -0.26 11.34 -3.25
C VAL A 73 -1.10 11.74 -4.48
N PRO A 74 -1.24 13.04 -4.83
CA PRO A 74 -1.99 13.42 -6.02
C PRO A 74 -1.37 12.90 -7.33
N ARG A 75 -0.03 12.93 -7.48
CA ARG A 75 0.62 12.43 -8.70
C ARG A 75 0.51 10.92 -8.82
N GLU A 76 0.75 10.19 -7.73
CA GLU A 76 0.63 8.73 -7.70
C GLU A 76 -0.81 8.26 -7.96
N GLY A 77 -1.80 9.00 -7.46
CA GLY A 77 -3.21 8.73 -7.76
C GLY A 77 -3.54 8.98 -9.24
N ARG A 78 -2.97 10.03 -9.84
CA ARG A 78 -3.12 10.28 -11.27
C ARG A 78 -2.49 9.14 -12.09
N ASP A 79 -1.30 8.66 -11.73
CA ASP A 79 -0.66 7.52 -12.38
C ASP A 79 -1.56 6.26 -12.30
N ALA A 80 -2.25 6.06 -11.17
CA ALA A 80 -3.17 4.95 -11.00
C ALA A 80 -4.38 5.03 -11.94
N VAL A 81 -4.96 6.24 -12.12
CA VAL A 81 -6.06 6.45 -13.08
C VAL A 81 -5.57 6.27 -14.51
N GLU A 82 -4.41 6.83 -14.86
CA GLU A 82 -3.81 6.68 -16.20
C GLU A 82 -3.46 5.21 -16.52
N LEU A 83 -3.08 4.41 -15.51
CA LEU A 83 -2.93 2.96 -15.68
C LEU A 83 -4.25 2.27 -16.00
N LEU A 84 -5.34 2.61 -15.30
CA LEU A 84 -6.67 2.07 -15.61
C LEU A 84 -7.09 2.43 -17.03
N ASP A 85 -6.85 3.67 -17.47
CA ASP A 85 -7.13 4.12 -18.84
C ASP A 85 -6.31 3.34 -19.87
N HIS A 86 -5.01 3.16 -19.62
CA HIS A 86 -4.12 2.37 -20.47
C HIS A 86 -4.59 0.91 -20.64
N LEU A 87 -5.21 0.35 -19.59
CA LEU A 87 -5.73 -1.02 -19.60
C LEU A 87 -7.19 -1.13 -20.07
N GLY A 88 -7.84 -0.02 -20.41
CA GLY A 88 -9.25 0.02 -20.79
C GLY A 88 -10.20 -0.35 -19.64
N ILE A 89 -9.79 -0.10 -18.38
CA ILE A 89 -10.56 -0.41 -17.18
C ILE A 89 -11.34 0.81 -16.75
N GLY A 90 -12.67 0.78 -16.89
CA GLY A 90 -13.55 1.89 -16.49
C GLY A 90 -13.60 2.08 -14.97
N ARG A 91 -13.73 0.99 -14.20
CA ARG A 91 -13.79 0.98 -12.73
C ARG A 91 -12.99 -0.18 -12.16
N ALA A 92 -12.38 0.04 -11.00
CA ALA A 92 -11.66 -0.99 -10.26
C ALA A 92 -11.96 -0.90 -8.75
N ALA A 93 -12.01 -2.03 -8.07
CA ALA A 93 -11.87 -2.07 -6.63
C ALA A 93 -10.41 -1.74 -6.27
N VAL A 94 -10.18 -0.88 -5.28
CA VAL A 94 -8.84 -0.45 -4.88
C VAL A 94 -8.50 -1.02 -3.51
N LEU A 95 -7.40 -1.76 -3.43
CA LEU A 95 -6.79 -2.19 -2.17
C LEU A 95 -5.53 -1.34 -1.95
N GLY A 96 -5.60 -0.46 -0.98
CA GLY A 96 -4.52 0.46 -0.64
C GLY A 96 -3.88 0.15 0.70
N THR A 97 -2.59 -0.17 0.68
CA THR A 97 -1.80 -0.39 1.89
C THR A 97 -1.13 0.91 2.31
N SER A 98 -1.34 1.37 3.56
CA SER A 98 -0.66 2.55 4.10
C SER A 98 -0.79 3.74 3.12
N ARG A 99 0.31 4.24 2.52
CA ARG A 99 0.28 5.27 1.48
C ARG A 99 -0.73 4.98 0.37
N GLY A 100 -0.86 3.72 -0.05
CA GLY A 100 -1.83 3.31 -1.06
C GLY A 100 -3.28 3.57 -0.65
N GLY A 101 -3.58 3.48 0.65
CA GLY A 101 -4.90 3.85 1.17
C GLY A 101 -5.13 5.37 1.18
N LEU A 102 -4.09 6.18 1.43
CA LEU A 102 -4.17 7.64 1.27
C LEU A 102 -4.46 8.01 -0.18
N VAL A 103 -3.79 7.35 -1.13
CA VAL A 103 -4.09 7.49 -2.57
C VAL A 103 -5.53 7.08 -2.86
N GLY A 104 -6.00 5.95 -2.31
CA GLY A 104 -7.38 5.48 -2.48
C GLY A 104 -8.42 6.46 -1.96
N MET A 105 -8.23 7.02 -0.75
CA MET A 105 -9.13 8.05 -0.20
C MET A 105 -9.11 9.33 -1.04
N MET A 106 -7.95 9.77 -1.52
CA MET A 106 -7.85 10.90 -2.43
C MET A 106 -8.58 10.62 -3.76
N LEU A 107 -8.44 9.42 -4.33
CA LEU A 107 -9.16 9.02 -5.54
C LEU A 107 -10.68 9.00 -5.31
N ALA A 108 -11.16 8.61 -4.13
CA ALA A 108 -12.59 8.71 -3.80
C ALA A 108 -13.09 10.15 -3.83
N ALA A 109 -12.25 11.15 -3.55
CA ALA A 109 -12.62 12.56 -3.62
C ALA A 109 -12.58 13.15 -5.04
N VAL A 110 -11.65 12.70 -5.90
CA VAL A 110 -11.43 13.35 -7.20
C VAL A 110 -11.78 12.50 -8.43
N ALA A 111 -12.01 11.20 -8.25
CA ALA A 111 -12.29 10.23 -9.30
C ALA A 111 -13.22 9.10 -8.80
N HIS A 112 -14.23 9.46 -8.02
CA HIS A 112 -15.13 8.52 -7.34
C HIS A 112 -15.79 7.49 -8.28
N ASP A 113 -16.14 7.89 -9.47
CA ASP A 113 -16.75 7.06 -10.51
C ASP A 113 -15.80 5.97 -11.04
N ARG A 114 -14.49 6.12 -10.82
CA ARG A 114 -13.46 5.13 -11.20
C ARG A 114 -13.28 4.02 -10.16
N LEU A 115 -13.86 4.15 -8.96
CA LEU A 115 -13.76 3.19 -7.89
C LEU A 115 -15.02 2.31 -7.80
N ALA A 116 -14.83 0.99 -7.80
CA ALA A 116 -15.89 0.03 -7.48
C ALA A 116 -15.98 -0.21 -5.96
N GLY A 117 -14.97 0.14 -5.20
CA GLY A 117 -14.86 0.05 -3.74
C GLY A 117 -13.45 0.37 -3.29
N LEU A 118 -13.26 0.57 -1.98
CA LEU A 118 -11.96 0.85 -1.37
C LEU A 118 -11.74 -0.07 -0.16
N CYS A 119 -10.60 -0.75 -0.13
CA CYS A 119 -10.10 -1.49 1.04
C CYS A 119 -8.82 -0.82 1.54
N LEU A 120 -8.84 -0.41 2.80
CA LEU A 120 -7.72 0.23 3.48
C LEU A 120 -6.97 -0.82 4.29
N ASN A 121 -5.67 -1.00 4.05
CA ASN A 121 -4.81 -1.85 4.86
C ASN A 121 -3.97 -0.96 5.78
N ASP A 122 -4.35 -0.93 7.03
CA ASP A 122 -3.72 -0.31 8.18
C ASP A 122 -3.41 1.18 8.02
N VAL A 123 -4.38 1.93 7.52
CA VAL A 123 -4.33 3.38 7.34
C VAL A 123 -5.72 3.99 7.43
N GLY A 124 -5.77 5.24 7.84
CA GLY A 124 -6.99 6.03 7.93
C GLY A 124 -6.71 7.53 7.86
N PRO A 125 -7.72 8.37 8.14
CA PRO A 125 -7.60 9.82 8.07
C PRO A 125 -6.79 10.45 9.21
N GLN A 126 -6.45 9.68 10.24
CA GLN A 126 -5.62 10.12 11.35
C GLN A 126 -4.53 9.09 11.60
N LEU A 127 -3.28 9.56 11.72
CA LEU A 127 -2.10 8.73 11.89
C LEU A 127 -1.38 9.08 13.20
N GLU A 128 -0.79 8.07 13.84
CA GLU A 128 0.01 8.23 15.05
C GLU A 128 1.42 8.74 14.75
N GLN A 129 1.88 9.68 15.56
CA GLN A 129 3.22 10.25 15.43
C GLN A 129 4.34 9.21 15.64
N THR A 130 4.11 8.21 16.48
CA THR A 130 5.06 7.13 16.74
C THR A 130 5.36 6.31 15.50
N GLY A 131 4.34 5.94 14.72
CA GLY A 131 4.51 5.25 13.45
C GLY A 131 5.19 6.13 12.40
N LEU A 132 4.83 7.41 12.32
CA LEU A 132 5.49 8.37 11.42
C LEU A 132 6.97 8.56 11.76
N ALA A 133 7.33 8.62 13.05
CA ALA A 133 8.72 8.73 13.49
C ALA A 133 9.56 7.52 13.05
N ARG A 134 9.02 6.29 13.12
CA ARG A 134 9.70 5.09 12.63
C ARG A 134 9.97 5.16 11.11
N ILE A 135 9.00 5.65 10.34
CA ILE A 135 9.18 5.86 8.89
C ILE A 135 10.28 6.90 8.66
N PHE A 136 10.26 8.01 9.41
CA PHE A 136 11.26 9.07 9.36
C PHE A 136 12.69 8.53 9.56
N ASP A 137 12.87 7.59 10.47
CA ASP A 137 14.18 7.02 10.79
C ASP A 137 14.74 6.11 9.68
N THR A 138 13.87 5.51 8.88
CA THR A 138 14.26 4.46 7.93
C THR A 138 14.18 4.90 6.46
N VAL A 139 13.22 5.75 6.09
CA VAL A 139 12.98 6.11 4.69
C VAL A 139 14.21 6.75 4.04
N GLY A 140 14.58 6.25 2.85
CA GLY A 140 15.69 6.75 2.03
C GLY A 140 17.08 6.39 2.56
N ARG A 141 17.17 5.48 3.53
CA ARG A 141 18.44 5.02 4.10
C ARG A 141 18.70 3.57 3.74
N ASN A 142 19.94 3.27 3.31
CA ASN A 142 20.38 1.89 3.16
C ASN A 142 20.47 1.20 4.53
N PRO A 143 20.18 -0.11 4.62
CA PRO A 143 20.34 -0.84 5.86
C PRO A 143 21.82 -0.93 6.26
N ALA A 144 22.08 -1.11 7.56
CA ALA A 144 23.40 -1.46 8.04
C ALA A 144 23.79 -2.91 7.70
N ALA A 145 22.79 -3.77 7.51
CA ALA A 145 22.96 -5.17 7.09
C ALA A 145 23.65 -5.25 5.71
N ARG A 146 24.56 -6.20 5.55
CA ARG A 146 25.31 -6.40 4.31
C ARG A 146 24.77 -7.55 3.47
N THR A 147 24.02 -8.47 4.08
CA THR A 147 23.41 -9.65 3.44
C THR A 147 21.91 -9.69 3.70
N LEU A 148 21.18 -10.43 2.87
CA LEU A 148 19.72 -10.62 3.08
C LEU A 148 19.43 -11.35 4.40
N ASP A 149 20.30 -12.26 4.83
CA ASP A 149 20.15 -12.96 6.11
C ASP A 149 20.26 -11.97 7.29
N GLU A 150 21.27 -11.10 7.29
CA GLU A 150 21.41 -10.05 8.31
C GLU A 150 20.21 -9.09 8.28
N ALA A 151 19.72 -8.74 7.09
CA ALA A 151 18.54 -7.89 6.96
C ALA A 151 17.27 -8.56 7.47
N ALA A 152 17.07 -9.86 7.20
CA ALA A 152 15.95 -10.64 7.70
C ALA A 152 15.95 -10.71 9.23
N GLN A 153 17.13 -10.97 9.83
CA GLN A 153 17.29 -10.96 11.29
C GLN A 153 16.99 -9.57 11.89
N ALA A 154 17.47 -8.50 11.25
CA ALA A 154 17.19 -7.14 11.67
C ALA A 154 15.69 -6.81 11.56
N LEU A 155 15.03 -7.17 10.46
CA LEU A 155 13.59 -7.00 10.29
C LEU A 155 12.81 -7.75 11.39
N ALA A 156 13.16 -9.03 11.67
CA ALA A 156 12.54 -9.79 12.74
C ALA A 156 12.69 -9.13 14.11
N ALA A 157 13.90 -8.62 14.41
CA ALA A 157 14.22 -8.00 15.70
C ALA A 157 13.54 -6.63 15.92
N PHE A 158 13.40 -5.84 14.85
CA PHE A 158 12.88 -4.48 14.93
C PHE A 158 11.39 -4.34 14.58
N SER A 159 10.76 -5.40 14.02
CA SER A 159 9.32 -5.42 13.73
C SER A 159 8.50 -5.71 15.00
N THR A 160 8.50 -4.76 15.93
CA THR A 160 7.71 -4.88 17.17
C THR A 160 6.23 -5.02 16.86
N GLY A 161 5.53 -5.88 17.64
CA GLY A 161 4.10 -6.13 17.47
C GLY A 161 3.76 -7.18 16.40
N PHE A 162 4.76 -7.78 15.74
CA PHE A 162 4.56 -8.96 14.90
C PHE A 162 4.83 -10.23 15.71
N GLU A 163 3.84 -11.12 15.78
CA GLU A 163 3.90 -12.35 16.54
C GLU A 163 3.76 -13.58 15.64
N GLY A 164 4.51 -14.65 15.94
CA GLY A 164 4.40 -15.91 15.21
C GLY A 164 4.76 -15.85 13.73
N VAL A 165 5.52 -14.84 13.30
CA VAL A 165 5.98 -14.72 11.91
C VAL A 165 7.16 -15.66 11.70
N PRO A 166 7.09 -16.60 10.73
CA PRO A 166 8.19 -17.52 10.48
C PRO A 166 9.42 -16.79 9.92
N GLU A 167 10.60 -17.32 10.22
CA GLU A 167 11.87 -16.75 9.76
C GLU A 167 11.92 -16.59 8.22
N SER A 168 11.37 -17.57 7.50
CA SER A 168 11.29 -17.54 6.04
C SER A 168 10.56 -16.29 5.51
N ARG A 169 9.54 -15.80 6.23
CA ARG A 169 8.83 -14.58 5.87
C ARG A 169 9.73 -13.34 5.96
N TRP A 170 10.58 -13.26 6.98
CA TRP A 170 11.52 -12.16 7.11
C TRP A 170 12.58 -12.16 6.01
N HIS A 171 13.02 -13.34 5.56
CA HIS A 171 13.90 -13.46 4.39
C HIS A 171 13.21 -12.99 3.10
N GLU A 172 11.95 -13.37 2.90
CA GLU A 172 11.15 -12.89 1.76
C GLU A 172 10.96 -11.36 1.82
N GLU A 173 10.66 -10.79 2.99
CA GLU A 173 10.54 -9.34 3.18
C GLU A 173 11.88 -8.64 2.91
N ALA A 174 12.99 -9.15 3.40
CA ALA A 174 14.31 -8.59 3.11
C ALA A 174 14.60 -8.56 1.60
N ALA A 175 14.31 -9.65 0.89
CA ALA A 175 14.49 -9.73 -0.56
C ALA A 175 13.55 -8.80 -1.35
N ARG A 176 12.41 -8.40 -0.78
CA ARG A 176 11.49 -7.41 -1.38
C ARG A 176 11.91 -5.97 -1.13
N HIS A 177 12.61 -5.71 -0.02
CA HIS A 177 12.99 -4.36 0.40
C HIS A 177 14.34 -3.93 -0.13
N TYR A 178 15.26 -4.89 -0.36
CA TYR A 178 16.65 -4.59 -0.66
C TYR A 178 17.12 -5.30 -1.92
N ILE A 179 18.14 -4.72 -2.53
CA ILE A 179 18.92 -5.32 -3.62
C ILE A 179 20.35 -5.57 -3.14
N GLU A 180 20.90 -6.72 -3.52
CA GLU A 180 22.28 -7.05 -3.26
C GLU A 180 23.20 -6.34 -4.25
N THR A 181 24.25 -5.72 -3.74
CA THR A 181 25.30 -5.09 -4.52
C THR A 181 26.67 -5.54 -4.01
N PRO A 182 27.76 -5.36 -4.78
CA PRO A 182 29.11 -5.65 -4.31
C PRO A 182 29.47 -4.95 -3.00
N ASP A 183 28.87 -3.80 -2.72
CA ASP A 183 29.13 -2.98 -1.53
C ASP A 183 28.22 -3.33 -0.34
N GLY A 184 27.29 -4.27 -0.50
CA GLY A 184 26.26 -4.65 0.48
C GLY A 184 24.85 -4.37 -0.02
N LEU A 185 23.89 -4.32 0.89
CA LEU A 185 22.48 -4.10 0.54
C LEU A 185 22.18 -2.61 0.29
N LYS A 186 21.32 -2.38 -0.69
CA LYS A 186 20.71 -1.06 -0.96
C LYS A 186 19.18 -1.16 -1.00
N ILE A 187 18.53 -0.06 -0.65
CA ILE A 187 17.08 0.08 -0.84
C ILE A 187 16.74 -0.06 -2.33
N ASN A 188 15.58 -0.65 -2.63
CA ASN A 188 15.11 -0.89 -4.00
C ASN A 188 14.16 0.22 -4.49
N TYR A 189 14.30 1.42 -3.95
CA TYR A 189 13.53 2.61 -4.33
C TYR A 189 14.43 3.86 -4.30
N ASP A 190 13.96 4.95 -4.91
CA ASP A 190 14.70 6.20 -4.98
C ASP A 190 14.92 6.81 -3.58
N PRO A 191 16.18 7.05 -3.16
CA PRO A 191 16.48 7.71 -1.89
C PRO A 191 15.82 9.10 -1.73
N GLU A 192 15.56 9.81 -2.83
CA GLU A 192 14.86 11.11 -2.80
C GLU A 192 13.43 11.03 -2.26
N LEU A 193 12.88 9.81 -2.12
CA LEU A 193 11.62 9.59 -1.43
C LEU A 193 11.65 10.12 0.01
N ARG A 194 12.84 10.15 0.64
CA ARG A 194 13.04 10.77 1.94
C ARG A 194 12.69 12.26 1.91
N GLN A 195 13.19 12.99 0.92
CA GLN A 195 12.90 14.43 0.79
C GLN A 195 11.40 14.67 0.59
N ALA A 196 10.76 13.87 -0.28
CA ALA A 196 9.31 13.97 -0.50
C ALA A 196 8.52 13.69 0.79
N PHE A 197 8.93 12.67 1.58
CA PHE A 197 8.29 12.34 2.84
C PHE A 197 8.46 13.47 3.87
N LEU A 198 9.67 14.00 4.03
CA LEU A 198 9.94 15.11 4.95
C LEU A 198 9.08 16.33 4.62
N GLY A 199 9.05 16.74 3.35
CA GLY A 199 8.22 17.85 2.92
C GLY A 199 6.71 17.63 3.12
N ALA A 200 6.26 16.38 3.12
CA ALA A 200 4.85 16.06 3.37
C ALA A 200 4.48 16.05 4.86
N VAL A 201 5.44 15.85 5.78
CA VAL A 201 5.19 15.83 7.24
C VAL A 201 5.64 17.11 7.96
N GLU A 202 6.30 18.04 7.25
CA GLU A 202 6.61 19.36 7.79
C GLU A 202 5.37 20.25 7.85
N GLY A 203 5.22 20.98 8.95
CA GLY A 203 4.09 21.89 9.18
C GLY A 203 2.82 21.22 9.69
N ASP A 204 1.73 21.98 9.64
CA ASP A 204 0.41 21.50 10.07
C ASP A 204 -0.08 20.42 9.11
N GLN A 205 -0.41 19.25 9.67
CA GLN A 205 -0.94 18.15 8.87
C GLN A 205 -2.38 18.47 8.45
N PRO A 206 -2.73 18.25 7.16
CA PRO A 206 -4.09 18.46 6.71
C PRO A 206 -5.06 17.52 7.41
N ASP A 207 -6.29 18.00 7.64
CA ASP A 207 -7.39 17.14 8.03
C ASP A 207 -7.77 16.21 6.86
N LEU A 208 -7.61 14.91 7.04
CA LEU A 208 -7.93 13.91 6.02
C LEU A 208 -9.32 13.29 6.18
N TRP A 209 -10.10 13.68 7.20
CA TRP A 209 -11.47 13.19 7.37
C TRP A 209 -12.35 13.51 6.16
N PRO A 210 -12.26 14.67 5.49
CA PRO A 210 -13.00 14.92 4.26
C PRO A 210 -12.70 13.92 3.13
N LEU A 211 -11.46 13.40 3.03
CA LEU A 211 -11.12 12.37 2.06
C LEU A 211 -11.73 11.00 2.43
N PHE A 212 -11.82 10.69 3.73
CA PHE A 212 -12.53 9.50 4.19
C PHE A 212 -14.04 9.61 3.95
N ASP A 213 -14.62 10.76 4.24
CA ASP A 213 -16.05 11.02 4.01
C ASP A 213 -16.42 10.97 2.52
N ALA A 214 -15.48 11.31 1.62
CA ALA A 214 -15.65 11.16 0.17
C ALA A 214 -15.78 9.69 -0.29
N CYS A 215 -15.44 8.70 0.56
CA CYS A 215 -15.71 7.29 0.30
C CYS A 215 -17.20 6.91 0.48
N ALA A 216 -18.09 7.88 0.75
CA ALA A 216 -19.52 7.64 0.88
C ALA A 216 -20.08 6.96 -0.38
N GLY A 217 -20.93 5.94 -0.19
CA GLY A 217 -21.53 5.16 -1.29
C GLY A 217 -20.64 4.08 -1.89
N LEU A 218 -19.34 4.06 -1.61
CA LEU A 218 -18.46 2.96 -2.01
C LEU A 218 -18.53 1.82 -1.00
N PRO A 219 -18.54 0.55 -1.43
CA PRO A 219 -18.17 -0.57 -0.59
C PRO A 219 -16.80 -0.31 0.06
N LEU A 220 -16.74 -0.28 1.40
CA LEU A 220 -15.54 0.07 2.15
C LEU A 220 -15.12 -1.07 3.07
N ALA A 221 -13.82 -1.34 3.14
CA ALA A 221 -13.24 -2.24 4.10
C ALA A 221 -12.03 -1.60 4.78
N LEU A 222 -11.80 -1.97 6.04
CA LEU A 222 -10.60 -1.63 6.81
C LEU A 222 -10.03 -2.90 7.42
N ILE A 223 -8.77 -3.14 7.15
CA ILE A 223 -7.94 -4.17 7.79
C ILE A 223 -6.96 -3.45 8.69
N ARG A 224 -6.91 -3.79 9.98
CA ARG A 224 -6.02 -3.16 10.95
C ARG A 224 -5.19 -4.21 11.66
N GLY A 225 -3.88 -3.99 11.77
CA GLY A 225 -3.06 -4.76 12.69
C GLY A 225 -3.43 -4.46 14.14
N ALA A 226 -3.72 -5.48 14.95
CA ALA A 226 -4.11 -5.27 16.35
C ALA A 226 -3.05 -4.46 17.14
N ASN A 227 -1.78 -4.63 16.76
CA ASN A 227 -0.64 -3.94 17.35
C ASN A 227 -0.15 -2.75 16.50
N SER A 228 -0.99 -2.22 15.59
CA SER A 228 -0.62 -1.09 14.74
C SER A 228 -0.22 0.13 15.58
N ASP A 229 0.95 0.66 15.28
CA ASP A 229 1.51 1.90 15.84
C ASP A 229 1.28 3.12 14.92
N LEU A 230 0.66 2.89 13.75
CA LEU A 230 0.35 3.97 12.79
C LEU A 230 -1.14 4.34 12.80
N LEU A 231 -2.05 3.37 12.81
CA LEU A 231 -3.49 3.61 12.81
C LEU A 231 -4.05 3.48 14.24
N PRO A 232 -4.42 4.62 14.90
CA PRO A 232 -4.90 4.58 16.27
C PRO A 232 -6.26 3.88 16.41
N VAL A 233 -6.47 3.21 17.55
CA VAL A 233 -7.77 2.59 17.87
C VAL A 233 -8.90 3.62 17.86
N ALA A 234 -8.64 4.83 18.36
CA ALA A 234 -9.63 5.92 18.38
C ALA A 234 -10.05 6.35 16.97
N ALA A 235 -9.09 6.49 16.03
CA ALA A 235 -9.40 6.78 14.64
C ALA A 235 -10.20 5.65 13.99
N THR A 236 -9.85 4.40 14.26
CA THR A 236 -10.61 3.23 13.80
C THR A 236 -12.05 3.23 14.30
N ALA A 237 -12.26 3.57 15.58
CA ALA A 237 -13.58 3.67 16.16
C ALA A 237 -14.43 4.77 15.48
N GLU A 238 -13.83 5.93 15.23
CA GLU A 238 -14.49 7.03 14.51
C GLU A 238 -14.79 6.67 13.05
N MET A 239 -13.87 6.01 12.34
CA MET A 239 -14.12 5.51 10.99
C MET A 239 -15.33 4.56 10.96
N ARG A 240 -15.42 3.64 11.91
CA ARG A 240 -16.55 2.72 12.05
C ARG A 240 -17.85 3.42 12.45
N HIS A 241 -17.77 4.48 13.25
CA HIS A 241 -18.94 5.30 13.58
C HIS A 241 -19.49 6.03 12.35
N ARG A 242 -18.62 6.63 11.53
CA ARG A 242 -19.02 7.32 10.30
C ARG A 242 -19.49 6.35 9.20
N ARG A 243 -18.91 5.15 9.16
CA ARG A 243 -19.22 4.11 8.15
C ARG A 243 -19.54 2.78 8.84
N PRO A 244 -20.74 2.68 9.44
CA PRO A 244 -21.16 1.44 10.11
C PRO A 244 -21.36 0.25 9.14
N ASP A 245 -21.47 0.51 7.85
CA ASP A 245 -21.51 -0.47 6.75
C ASP A 245 -20.12 -1.01 6.35
N MET A 246 -19.05 -0.36 6.81
CA MET A 246 -17.67 -0.75 6.49
C MET A 246 -17.35 -2.13 7.06
N ILE A 247 -16.80 -3.00 6.21
CA ILE A 247 -16.22 -4.26 6.68
C ILE A 247 -14.97 -3.92 7.49
N PHE A 248 -14.88 -4.48 8.69
CA PHE A 248 -13.74 -4.28 9.57
C PHE A 248 -13.13 -5.61 10.00
N ALA A 249 -11.82 -5.74 9.83
CA ALA A 249 -11.04 -6.85 10.37
C ALA A 249 -9.87 -6.31 11.20
N GLU A 250 -9.74 -6.80 12.44
CA GLU A 250 -8.54 -6.61 13.24
C GLU A 250 -7.72 -7.90 13.20
N VAL A 251 -6.43 -7.77 12.88
CA VAL A 251 -5.53 -8.90 12.64
C VAL A 251 -4.63 -9.09 13.85
N PRO A 252 -4.83 -10.17 14.64
CA PRO A 252 -4.04 -10.44 15.83
C PRO A 252 -2.56 -10.65 15.50
N GLY A 253 -1.67 -10.19 16.40
CA GLY A 253 -0.24 -10.37 16.25
C GLY A 253 0.37 -9.70 15.01
N ARG A 254 -0.28 -8.66 14.49
CA ARG A 254 0.23 -7.82 13.41
C ARG A 254 0.26 -6.37 13.83
N ALA A 255 1.35 -5.70 13.47
CA ALA A 255 1.51 -4.25 13.57
C ALA A 255 1.33 -3.61 12.19
N HIS A 256 1.91 -2.44 11.95
CA HIS A 256 1.89 -1.80 10.64
C HIS A 256 2.94 -2.45 9.73
N ILE A 257 2.52 -3.28 8.78
CA ILE A 257 1.22 -3.56 8.19
C ILE A 257 0.94 -5.09 8.19
N PRO A 258 -0.34 -5.53 8.28
CA PRO A 258 -0.71 -6.92 7.97
C PRO A 258 -0.23 -7.35 6.59
N PHE A 259 0.15 -8.62 6.44
CA PHE A 259 0.68 -9.18 5.18
C PHE A 259 -0.41 -9.48 4.15
N LEU A 260 -1.69 -9.43 4.55
CA LEU A 260 -2.89 -9.69 3.74
C LEU A 260 -3.15 -11.18 3.40
N ASP A 261 -2.34 -12.11 3.91
CA ASP A 261 -2.57 -13.54 3.81
C ASP A 261 -3.08 -14.17 5.12
N GLU A 262 -3.24 -13.36 6.17
CA GLU A 262 -3.87 -13.80 7.39
C GLU A 262 -5.36 -14.14 7.15
N PRO A 263 -5.92 -15.12 7.88
CA PRO A 263 -7.32 -15.54 7.70
C PRO A 263 -8.31 -14.37 7.77
N GLU A 264 -8.11 -13.44 8.71
CA GLU A 264 -8.96 -12.27 8.93
C GLU A 264 -8.87 -11.30 7.75
N SER A 265 -7.66 -11.05 7.26
CA SER A 265 -7.41 -10.20 6.07
C SER A 265 -8.08 -10.78 4.83
N VAL A 266 -7.86 -12.08 4.57
CA VAL A 266 -8.43 -12.77 3.41
C VAL A 266 -9.95 -12.81 3.45
N ALA A 267 -10.54 -13.09 4.61
CA ALA A 267 -12.00 -13.12 4.78
C ALA A 267 -12.61 -11.74 4.52
N ALA A 268 -12.04 -10.68 5.09
CA ALA A 268 -12.50 -9.31 4.90
C ALA A 268 -12.39 -8.86 3.43
N ILE A 269 -11.27 -9.14 2.76
CA ILE A 269 -11.06 -8.80 1.35
C ILE A 269 -12.06 -9.51 0.46
N ARG A 270 -12.33 -10.80 0.69
CA ARG A 270 -13.31 -11.57 -0.10
C ARG A 270 -14.74 -11.06 0.09
N ASP A 271 -15.17 -10.78 1.33
CA ASP A 271 -16.49 -10.21 1.60
C ASP A 271 -16.63 -8.83 0.93
N TRP A 272 -15.62 -7.98 1.08
CA TRP A 272 -15.60 -6.66 0.44
C TRP A 272 -15.66 -6.74 -1.09
N LEU A 273 -14.84 -7.59 -1.72
CA LEU A 273 -14.87 -7.78 -3.18
C LEU A 273 -16.24 -8.27 -3.66
N GLY A 274 -16.93 -9.10 -2.89
CA GLY A 274 -18.30 -9.52 -3.19
C GLY A 274 -19.31 -8.37 -3.25
N ARG A 275 -19.02 -7.25 -2.59
CA ARG A 275 -19.87 -6.03 -2.62
C ARG A 275 -19.48 -5.03 -3.72
N THR A 276 -18.41 -5.27 -4.46
CA THR A 276 -17.93 -4.39 -5.54
C THR A 276 -18.39 -4.80 -6.93
N LEU A 277 -19.18 -5.87 -7.02
CA LEU A 277 -19.71 -6.45 -8.26
C LEU A 277 -20.93 -5.67 -8.80
#